data_9d209dd20dd41949adf6a4ddfd3bfb79
#
_entry.id   9d209dd20dd41949adf6a4ddfd3bfb79
#
_cell.length_a   1.000
_cell.length_b   1.000
_cell.length_c   1.000
_cell.angle_alpha   90.00
_cell.angle_beta   90.00
_cell.angle_gamma   90.00
#
_symmetry.space_group_name_H-M   'P 1'
#
loop_
_entity.id
_entity.type
_entity.pdbx_description
1 polymer ?
#
loop_
_entity_poly.entity_id
_entity_poly.type
_entity_poly.pdbx_seq_one_letter_code
_entity_poly.pdbx_strand_id
1 'polypeptide(L)'
;MLTTDVHRLSQILINLLTNAAKFTSEGSITLGVEICPEQNEVLFSVTDTGPGIPLDKQEMVFNRFEKLDGNKKKGTGLGLAICRQIAMIFGGRIWVDPTYTGGARFIFAHPIGLRLPEDREHREGGGI
;
A
#
# COMPACT_ATOMS: atom_id res chain seq x y z
N MET A 1 17.25 8.56 -5.80
CA MET A 1 17.15 7.15 -6.18
C MET A 1 16.45 6.35 -5.11
N LEU A 2 15.58 5.45 -5.52
CA LEU A 2 14.82 4.64 -4.59
C LEU A 2 15.58 3.37 -4.26
N THR A 3 15.82 3.14 -2.98
CA THR A 3 16.42 1.90 -2.51
C THR A 3 15.34 1.08 -1.84
N THR A 4 15.21 -0.17 -2.27
CA THR A 4 14.11 -0.98 -1.77
C THR A 4 14.49 -2.45 -1.79
N ASP A 5 13.74 -3.21 -1.01
CA ASP A 5 13.77 -4.66 -1.06
C ASP A 5 12.76 -5.10 -2.10
N VAL A 6 13.26 -5.52 -3.25
CA VAL A 6 12.39 -5.85 -4.37
C VAL A 6 11.42 -6.96 -4.02
N HIS A 7 11.86 -7.92 -3.23
CA HIS A 7 11.01 -9.03 -2.83
C HIS A 7 9.79 -8.55 -2.05
N ARG A 8 10.03 -7.68 -1.08
CA ARG A 8 8.94 -7.19 -0.25
C ARG A 8 8.06 -6.20 -0.97
N LEU A 9 8.66 -5.36 -1.80
CA LEU A 9 7.88 -4.44 -2.61
C LEU A 9 6.97 -5.22 -3.55
N SER A 10 7.52 -6.25 -4.21
CA SER A 10 6.71 -7.08 -5.09
C SER A 10 5.56 -7.74 -4.33
N GLN A 11 5.82 -8.19 -3.12
CA GLN A 11 4.77 -8.85 -2.35
C GLN A 11 3.63 -7.90 -2.02
N ILE A 12 3.95 -6.66 -1.65
CA ILE A 12 2.90 -5.68 -1.41
C ILE A 12 2.07 -5.47 -2.67
N LEU A 13 2.74 -5.23 -3.79
CA LEU A 13 2.03 -4.90 -5.02
C LEU A 13 1.19 -6.09 -5.49
N ILE A 14 1.74 -7.29 -5.43
CA ILE A 14 0.98 -8.47 -5.85
C ILE A 14 -0.23 -8.67 -4.95
N ASN A 15 -0.07 -8.47 -3.65
CA ASN A 15 -1.19 -8.64 -2.74
C ASN A 15 -2.27 -7.60 -2.99
N LEU A 16 -1.89 -6.35 -3.27
CA LEU A 16 -2.87 -5.32 -3.58
C LEU A 16 -3.57 -5.60 -4.89
N LEU A 17 -2.83 -6.05 -5.90
CA LEU A 17 -3.43 -6.37 -7.19
C LEU A 17 -4.36 -7.58 -7.10
N THR A 18 -3.95 -8.59 -6.36
CA THR A 18 -4.78 -9.77 -6.16
C THR A 18 -6.06 -9.41 -5.43
N ASN A 19 -5.94 -8.54 -4.42
CA ASN A 19 -7.11 -8.08 -3.70
C ASN A 19 -8.06 -7.33 -4.62
N ALA A 20 -7.52 -6.45 -5.45
CA ALA A 20 -8.36 -5.69 -6.39
C ALA A 20 -9.07 -6.62 -7.37
N ALA A 21 -8.35 -7.62 -7.86
CA ALA A 21 -8.95 -8.57 -8.80
C ALA A 21 -10.08 -9.36 -8.15
N LYS A 22 -9.93 -9.64 -6.87
CA LYS A 22 -10.95 -10.41 -6.15
C LYS A 22 -12.28 -9.66 -6.09
N PHE A 23 -12.23 -8.34 -6.00
CA PHE A 23 -13.43 -7.53 -5.83
C PHE A 23 -13.89 -6.81 -7.08
N THR A 24 -13.18 -6.94 -8.19
CA THR A 24 -13.54 -6.28 -9.43
C THR A 24 -13.91 -7.34 -10.47
N SER A 25 -15.20 -7.63 -10.59
CA SER A 25 -15.63 -8.65 -11.57
C SER A 25 -15.65 -8.07 -12.98
N GLU A 26 -15.96 -6.79 -13.12
CA GLU A 26 -15.93 -6.11 -14.40
C GLU A 26 -15.31 -4.74 -14.18
N GLY A 27 -14.60 -4.26 -15.18
CA GLY A 27 -14.00 -2.95 -15.08
C GLY A 27 -12.51 -3.04 -15.23
N SER A 28 -11.79 -2.20 -14.48
CA SER A 28 -10.35 -2.11 -14.65
C SER A 28 -9.64 -1.98 -13.31
N ILE A 29 -8.36 -2.32 -13.34
CA ILE A 29 -7.45 -2.18 -12.23
C ILE A 29 -6.24 -1.43 -12.76
N THR A 30 -5.87 -0.35 -12.08
CA THR A 30 -4.78 0.50 -12.53
C THR A 30 -3.72 0.57 -11.45
N LEU A 31 -2.48 0.30 -11.85
CA LEU A 31 -1.33 0.48 -10.97
C LEU A 31 -0.68 1.81 -11.32
N GLY A 32 -0.53 2.67 -10.32
CA GLY A 32 0.07 3.98 -10.52
C GLY A 32 1.29 4.17 -9.66
N VAL A 33 2.17 5.05 -10.12
CA VAL A 33 3.37 5.41 -9.36
C VAL A 33 3.52 6.92 -9.47
N GLU A 34 3.69 7.57 -8.33
CA GLU A 34 3.86 9.01 -8.29
C GLU A 34 4.98 9.36 -7.34
N ILE A 35 5.92 10.20 -7.81
CA ILE A 35 7.02 10.63 -6.96
C ILE A 35 6.63 11.93 -6.30
N CYS A 36 6.75 11.97 -4.98
CA CYS A 36 6.40 13.14 -4.18
C CYS A 36 7.64 13.63 -3.46
N PRO A 37 8.45 14.46 -4.13
CA PRO A 37 9.73 14.87 -3.52
C PRO A 37 9.58 15.65 -2.23
N GLU A 38 8.51 16.44 -2.11
CA GLU A 38 8.33 17.24 -0.91
C GLU A 38 8.12 16.38 0.32
N GLN A 39 7.51 15.22 0.16
CA GLN A 39 7.33 14.29 1.26
C GLN A 39 8.42 13.24 1.31
N ASN A 40 9.33 13.29 0.34
CA ASN A 40 10.40 12.29 0.25
C ASN A 40 9.82 10.89 0.12
N GLU A 41 8.80 10.74 -0.72
CA GLU A 41 8.08 9.50 -0.87
C GLU A 41 7.78 9.19 -2.33
N VAL A 42 7.64 7.90 -2.62
CA VAL A 42 7.05 7.42 -3.85
C VAL A 42 5.73 6.76 -3.46
N LEU A 43 4.65 7.17 -4.12
CA LEU A 43 3.34 6.60 -3.87
C LEU A 43 3.03 5.56 -4.93
N PHE A 44 2.77 4.34 -4.47
CA PHE A 44 2.27 3.28 -5.34
C PHE A 44 0.79 3.14 -5.08
N SER A 45 -0.01 3.14 -6.13
CA SER A 45 -1.45 3.03 -5.97
C SER A 45 -2.00 1.91 -6.81
N VAL A 46 -2.98 1.20 -6.25
CA VAL A 46 -3.74 0.19 -6.98
C VAL A 46 -5.19 0.63 -6.89
N THR A 47 -5.73 1.00 -8.04
CA THR A 47 -7.08 1.56 -8.15
C THR A 47 -7.95 0.59 -8.91
N ASP A 48 -9.10 0.25 -8.36
CA ASP A 48 -10.06 -0.59 -9.05
C ASP A 48 -11.37 0.15 -9.23
N THR A 49 -12.20 -0.39 -10.11
CA THR A 49 -13.52 0.16 -10.38
C THR A 49 -14.62 -0.72 -9.79
N GLY A 50 -14.29 -1.46 -8.76
CA GLY A 50 -15.26 -2.33 -8.10
C GLY A 50 -16.16 -1.56 -7.15
N PRO A 51 -16.74 -2.25 -6.17
CA PRO A 51 -17.74 -1.62 -5.29
C PRO A 51 -17.16 -0.60 -4.31
N GLY A 52 -15.85 -0.60 -4.11
CA GLY A 52 -15.28 0.33 -3.15
C GLY A 52 -15.40 -0.19 -1.73
N ILE A 53 -14.91 0.63 -0.80
CA ILE A 53 -14.90 0.28 0.61
C ILE A 53 -15.51 1.43 1.40
N PRO A 54 -16.56 1.18 2.19
CA PRO A 54 -17.14 2.24 3.00
C PRO A 54 -16.12 2.89 3.90
N LEU A 55 -16.27 4.18 4.13
CA LEU A 55 -15.30 4.93 4.92
C LEU A 55 -15.06 4.31 6.29
N ASP A 56 -16.13 3.87 6.93
CA ASP A 56 -16.00 3.33 8.28
C ASP A 56 -15.36 1.95 8.32
N LYS A 57 -15.07 1.37 7.16
CA LYS A 57 -14.44 0.06 7.11
C LYS A 57 -13.04 0.10 6.53
N GLN A 58 -12.56 1.28 6.12
CA GLN A 58 -11.29 1.35 5.41
C GLN A 58 -10.09 0.98 6.26
N GLU A 59 -10.14 1.30 7.56
CA GLU A 59 -9.04 0.90 8.44
C GLU A 59 -9.08 -0.59 8.75
N MET A 60 -10.26 -1.13 8.93
CA MET A 60 -10.35 -2.52 9.37
C MET A 60 -9.95 -3.52 8.30
N VAL A 61 -9.91 -3.12 7.02
CA VAL A 61 -9.52 -4.07 5.99
C VAL A 61 -8.09 -4.54 6.16
N PHE A 62 -7.27 -3.80 6.90
CA PHE A 62 -5.89 -4.20 7.15
C PHE A 62 -5.73 -5.07 8.39
N ASN A 63 -6.80 -5.33 9.11
CA ASN A 63 -6.74 -6.18 10.29
C ASN A 63 -6.72 -7.63 9.88
N ARG A 64 -6.02 -8.43 10.68
CA ARG A 64 -5.93 -9.86 10.37
C ARG A 64 -7.30 -10.48 10.44
N PHE A 65 -7.60 -11.33 9.45
CA PHE A 65 -8.82 -12.12 9.38
C PHE A 65 -10.09 -11.31 9.19
N GLU A 66 -9.97 -10.00 8.90
CA GLU A 66 -11.14 -9.20 8.60
C GLU A 66 -11.52 -9.36 7.14
N LYS A 67 -12.82 -9.48 6.89
CA LYS A 67 -13.33 -9.56 5.55
C LYS A 67 -14.60 -8.71 5.47
N LEU A 68 -14.72 -7.97 4.38
CA LEU A 68 -15.83 -7.04 4.24
C LEU A 68 -17.18 -7.74 4.14
N ASP A 69 -17.20 -8.91 3.55
CA ASP A 69 -18.44 -9.64 3.34
C ASP A 69 -18.54 -10.84 4.25
N GLY A 70 -17.98 -10.72 5.44
CA GLY A 70 -17.99 -11.81 6.37
C GLY A 70 -16.91 -12.81 6.02
N ASN A 71 -17.27 -13.97 5.59
CA ASN A 71 -16.27 -14.96 5.23
C ASN A 71 -16.57 -15.60 3.90
N LYS A 72 -17.29 -14.89 3.07
CA LYS A 72 -17.72 -15.48 1.81
C LYS A 72 -16.65 -15.46 0.76
N LYS A 73 -15.76 -14.49 0.80
CA LYS A 73 -14.76 -14.34 -0.24
C LYS A 73 -13.61 -15.29 -0.03
N LYS A 74 -12.90 -15.55 -1.11
CA LYS A 74 -11.72 -16.37 -1.03
C LYS A 74 -10.62 -15.64 -0.29
N GLY A 75 -9.67 -16.41 0.17
CA GLY A 75 -8.55 -15.85 0.86
C GLY A 75 -8.72 -15.96 2.36
N THR A 76 -7.65 -15.74 3.05
CA THR A 76 -7.57 -15.94 4.48
C THR A 76 -7.82 -14.68 5.29
N GLY A 77 -7.87 -13.52 4.65
CA GLY A 77 -7.95 -12.26 5.37
C GLY A 77 -6.60 -11.78 5.85
N LEU A 78 -5.52 -12.36 5.34
CA LEU A 78 -4.18 -11.99 5.79
C LEU A 78 -3.45 -11.10 4.80
N GLY A 79 -3.87 -11.09 3.53
CA GLY A 79 -3.10 -10.39 2.50
C GLY A 79 -2.87 -8.93 2.80
N LEU A 80 -3.91 -8.21 3.19
CA LEU A 80 -3.77 -6.78 3.47
C LEU A 80 -3.04 -6.53 4.79
N ALA A 81 -3.22 -7.41 5.77
CA ALA A 81 -2.49 -7.28 7.02
C ALA A 81 -0.99 -7.46 6.77
N ILE A 82 -0.62 -8.37 5.89
CA ILE A 82 0.78 -8.57 5.52
C ILE A 82 1.30 -7.32 4.82
N CYS A 83 0.50 -6.73 3.93
CA CYS A 83 0.91 -5.50 3.28
C CYS A 83 1.23 -4.39 4.29
N ARG A 84 0.39 -4.26 5.31
CA ARG A 84 0.63 -3.24 6.33
C ARG A 84 1.92 -3.52 7.08
N GLN A 85 2.19 -4.77 7.42
CA GLN A 85 3.41 -5.12 8.11
C GLN A 85 4.64 -4.81 7.26
N ILE A 86 4.59 -5.13 5.98
CA ILE A 86 5.71 -4.85 5.10
C ILE A 86 5.90 -3.35 4.94
N ALA A 87 4.81 -2.60 4.81
CA ALA A 87 4.91 -1.15 4.73
C ALA A 87 5.63 -0.58 5.95
N MET A 88 5.33 -1.11 7.13
CA MET A 88 5.98 -0.66 8.34
C MET A 88 7.47 -1.00 8.35
N ILE A 89 7.83 -2.16 7.81
CA ILE A 89 9.24 -2.53 7.71
C ILE A 89 9.99 -1.54 6.82
N PHE A 90 9.35 -1.08 5.75
CA PHE A 90 9.97 -0.07 4.88
C PHE A 90 10.02 1.31 5.53
N GLY A 91 9.30 1.51 6.64
CA GLY A 91 9.18 2.84 7.21
C GLY A 91 8.19 3.70 6.48
N GLY A 92 7.28 3.08 5.75
CA GLY A 92 6.27 3.80 4.98
C GLY A 92 4.89 3.65 5.58
N ARG A 93 3.88 3.91 4.75
CA ARG A 93 2.49 3.88 5.16
C ARG A 93 1.65 3.21 4.08
N ILE A 94 0.53 2.65 4.49
CA ILE A 94 -0.42 2.09 3.54
C ILE A 94 -1.82 2.41 4.03
N TRP A 95 -2.69 2.81 3.08
CA TRP A 95 -4.06 3.17 3.44
C TRP A 95 -4.96 3.08 2.22
N VAL A 96 -6.27 3.19 2.46
CA VAL A 96 -7.26 3.32 1.40
C VAL A 96 -7.57 4.79 1.25
N ASP A 97 -7.54 5.29 0.01
CA ASP A 97 -7.79 6.70 -0.27
C ASP A 97 -9.26 7.02 0.01
N PRO A 98 -9.54 7.83 1.03
CA PRO A 98 -10.92 8.12 1.39
C PRO A 98 -11.61 9.07 0.42
N THR A 99 -10.87 9.71 -0.47
CA THR A 99 -11.47 10.67 -1.39
C THR A 99 -11.84 10.05 -2.74
N TYR A 100 -11.43 8.82 -3.00
CA TYR A 100 -11.71 8.18 -4.27
C TYR A 100 -13.03 7.44 -4.18
N THR A 101 -13.94 7.71 -5.09
CA THR A 101 -15.29 7.15 -5.03
C THR A 101 -15.66 6.25 -6.19
N GLY A 102 -14.76 6.05 -7.16
CA GLY A 102 -15.05 5.21 -8.31
C GLY A 102 -14.77 3.74 -8.10
N GLY A 103 -14.48 3.35 -6.88
CA GLY A 103 -14.10 2.00 -6.51
C GLY A 103 -13.23 2.10 -5.28
N ALA A 104 -12.15 1.32 -5.24
CA ALA A 104 -11.22 1.40 -4.13
C ALA A 104 -9.84 1.76 -4.66
N ARG A 105 -9.12 2.59 -3.93
CA ARG A 105 -7.74 2.94 -4.26
C ARG A 105 -6.88 2.72 -3.03
N PHE A 106 -5.98 1.77 -3.14
CA PHE A 106 -5.01 1.49 -2.08
C PHE A 106 -3.72 2.21 -2.39
N ILE A 107 -3.15 2.87 -1.40
CA ILE A 107 -1.92 3.64 -1.58
C ILE A 107 -0.86 3.15 -0.60
N PHE A 108 0.33 2.87 -1.14
CA PHE A 108 1.50 2.53 -0.35
C PHE A 108 2.54 3.61 -0.57
N ALA A 109 2.93 4.30 0.50
CA ALA A 109 3.94 5.35 0.44
C ALA A 109 5.27 4.77 0.90
N HIS A 110 6.23 4.79 -0.01
CA HIS A 110 7.57 4.24 0.22
C HIS A 110 8.55 5.41 0.37
N PRO A 111 9.36 5.44 1.42
CA PRO A 111 10.34 6.52 1.56
C PRO A 111 11.35 6.49 0.42
N ILE A 112 11.73 7.65 -0.08
CA ILE A 112 12.73 7.75 -1.11
C ILE A 112 14.10 7.73 -0.47
N GLY A 113 15.01 6.98 -1.11
CA GLY A 113 16.39 7.00 -0.65
C GLY A 113 16.45 6.69 0.82
N LEU A 114 16.15 5.48 1.16
CA LEU A 114 16.12 5.04 2.54
C LEU A 114 17.21 5.73 3.31
N ARG A 115 16.82 6.41 4.35
CA ARG A 115 17.74 7.16 5.12
C ARG A 115 18.02 6.44 6.39
N LEU A 116 19.24 6.03 6.56
CA LEU A 116 19.64 5.42 7.81
C LEU A 116 19.83 6.50 8.84
N PRO A 117 19.56 6.22 10.10
CA PRO A 117 19.75 7.26 11.11
C PRO A 117 21.13 7.86 11.11
N GLU A 118 22.13 7.06 10.78
CA GLU A 118 23.51 7.53 10.76
C GLU A 118 23.82 8.36 9.54
N ASP A 119 22.98 8.37 8.58
CA ASP A 119 23.21 9.14 7.38
C ASP A 119 22.91 10.58 7.60
N ARG A 120 22.36 10.77 8.56
CA ARG A 120 21.98 12.08 8.74
C ARG A 120 22.78 12.81 9.53
N GLU A 121 23.33 12.06 9.53
CA GLU A 121 24.08 12.30 9.93
C GLU A 121 24.83 12.49 9.65
N HIS A 122 25.03 12.25 9.54
CA HIS A 122 25.68 12.24 9.17
C HIS A 122 25.87 12.62 8.61
N ARG A 123 26.03 12.82 8.69
CA ARG A 123 26.21 13.14 8.24
C ARG A 123 26.09 13.82 8.16
N GLU A 124 26.07 13.92 8.40
CA GLU A 124 26.09 14.33 8.28
C GLU A 124 26.14 14.67 8.09
N GLY A 125 26.17 14.68 8.20
CA GLY A 125 26.25 14.80 7.90
C GLY A 125 26.16 14.50 7.34
N GLY A 126 26.31 14.34 7.23
CA GLY A 126 26.30 14.00 6.65
C GLY A 126 26.18 13.50 6.09
N GLY A 127 26.28 13.40 5.90
CA GLY A 127 26.21 12.95 5.47
C GLY A 127 26.21 12.44 4.98
N ILE A 128 26.41 12.22 4.58
CA ILE A 128 26.47 11.77 4.38
C ILE A 128 26.54 11.75 4.48
#